data_58cde29aa39c8477b577f31d13e4a3d1
#
_entry.id   58cde29aa39c8477b577f31d13e4a3d1
#
_cell.length_a   1.000
_cell.length_b   1.000
_cell.length_c   1.000
_cell.angle_alpha   90.00
_cell.angle_beta   90.00
_cell.angle_gamma   90.00
#
_symmetry.space_group_name_H-M   'P 1'
#
loop_
_entity.id
_entity.type
_entity.pdbx_description
1 polymer ?
#
loop_
_entity_poly.entity_id
_entity_poly.type
_entity_poly.pdbx_seq_one_letter_code
_entity_poly.pdbx_strand_id
1 'polypeptide(L)'
;RSSANRNLKSWITPADKKLYALRDVTATVDNFGLIASSIMSKKLAAGSDAIVLDVKVGDGAFMENEQDAETLANLMVDIGDDAGRRTVAAITEMGQPLGCAVGNSLEVIEAIETLKGKGPEDITELAERLAGIMVYLGGKAATPEAGHAMAAEALLPLCSPPVRQLYHTAS
;
A
#
# COMPACT_ATOMS: atom_id res chain seq x y z
N ARG A 1 -23.22 5.76 -7.02
CA ARG A 1 -22.34 4.60 -6.66
C ARG A 1 -21.44 4.86 -5.43
N SER A 2 -21.59 5.98 -4.72
CA SER A 2 -20.65 6.39 -3.65
C SER A 2 -21.09 6.07 -2.21
N SER A 3 -22.33 5.69 -1.93
CA SER A 3 -22.78 5.42 -0.56
C SER A 3 -22.59 3.97 -0.08
N ALA A 4 -22.47 3.02 -0.99
CA ALA A 4 -22.31 1.60 -0.68
C ALA A 4 -20.93 1.26 -0.08
N ASN A 5 -19.91 2.06 -0.36
CA ASN A 5 -18.51 1.72 -0.02
C ASN A 5 -18.10 2.06 1.42
N ARG A 6 -18.84 2.91 2.13
CA ARG A 6 -18.51 3.30 3.52
C ARG A 6 -18.91 2.26 4.58
N ASN A 7 -19.89 1.42 4.29
CA ASN A 7 -20.33 0.37 5.23
C ASN A 7 -19.67 -0.99 4.98
N LEU A 8 -18.99 -1.19 3.85
CA LEU A 8 -18.36 -2.46 3.53
C LEU A 8 -17.27 -2.86 4.54
N LYS A 9 -16.46 -1.92 5.01
CA LYS A 9 -15.36 -2.19 5.95
C LYS A 9 -15.83 -2.76 7.30
N SER A 10 -17.04 -2.44 7.75
CA SER A 10 -17.58 -2.96 9.01
C SER A 10 -18.23 -4.34 8.88
N TRP A 11 -18.63 -4.75 7.67
CA TRP A 11 -19.33 -6.00 7.41
C TRP A 11 -18.43 -7.11 6.87
N ILE A 12 -17.33 -6.75 6.19
CA ILE A 12 -16.47 -7.69 5.47
C ILE A 12 -15.53 -8.47 6.41
N THR A 13 -15.25 -7.98 7.61
CA THR A 13 -14.24 -8.60 8.47
C THR A 13 -14.64 -8.82 9.94
N PRO A 14 -15.90 -9.19 10.30
CA PRO A 14 -16.21 -9.46 11.70
C PRO A 14 -15.44 -10.67 12.25
N ALA A 15 -15.18 -11.67 11.40
CA ALA A 15 -14.40 -12.86 11.75
C ALA A 15 -12.92 -12.51 11.93
N ASP A 16 -12.33 -11.77 10.98
CA ASP A 16 -10.94 -11.31 11.09
C ASP A 16 -10.73 -10.44 12.34
N LYS A 17 -11.66 -9.54 12.63
CA LYS A 17 -11.58 -8.70 13.84
C LYS A 17 -11.56 -9.51 15.14
N LYS A 18 -12.36 -10.59 15.20
CA LYS A 18 -12.38 -11.52 16.35
C LYS A 18 -11.10 -12.35 16.43
N LEU A 19 -10.63 -12.86 15.27
CA LEU A 19 -9.39 -13.63 15.20
C LEU A 19 -8.17 -12.76 15.53
N TYR A 20 -8.16 -11.51 15.07
CA TYR A 20 -7.09 -10.57 15.39
C TYR A 20 -7.03 -10.25 16.88
N ALA A 21 -8.17 -10.03 17.53
CA ALA A 21 -8.23 -9.82 18.97
C ALA A 21 -7.78 -11.06 19.78
N LEU A 22 -8.01 -12.27 19.27
CA LEU A 22 -7.52 -13.50 19.88
C LEU A 22 -5.98 -13.62 19.80
N ARG A 23 -5.35 -13.11 18.73
CA ARG A 23 -3.88 -13.13 18.56
C ARG A 23 -3.17 -12.42 19.71
N ASP A 24 -3.70 -11.30 20.19
CA ASP A 24 -3.08 -10.51 21.26
C ASP A 24 -3.04 -11.26 22.59
N VAL A 25 -4.03 -12.16 22.82
CA VAL A 25 -4.15 -12.90 24.09
C VAL A 25 -3.59 -14.33 24.03
N THR A 26 -3.26 -14.84 22.83
CA THR A 26 -2.77 -16.22 22.64
C THR A 26 -1.28 -16.31 22.27
N ALA A 27 -0.55 -15.18 22.29
CA ALA A 27 0.86 -15.09 21.90
C ALA A 27 1.16 -15.65 20.48
N THR A 28 0.21 -15.47 19.54
CA THR A 28 0.35 -15.90 18.14
C THR A 28 0.51 -14.70 17.19
N VAL A 29 0.99 -13.58 17.72
CA VAL A 29 1.15 -12.32 16.96
C VAL A 29 2.12 -12.52 15.80
N ASP A 30 3.19 -13.28 15.99
CA ASP A 30 4.28 -13.47 15.01
C ASP A 30 4.02 -14.64 14.02
N ASN A 31 2.79 -15.17 13.99
CA ASN A 31 2.47 -16.25 13.05
C ASN A 31 2.21 -15.68 11.66
N PHE A 32 3.12 -15.93 10.72
CA PHE A 32 3.05 -15.42 9.33
C PHE A 32 1.74 -15.79 8.62
N GLY A 33 1.24 -17.02 8.83
CA GLY A 33 -0.02 -17.45 8.23
C GLY A 33 -1.22 -16.61 8.70
N LEU A 34 -1.27 -16.26 9.99
CA LEU A 34 -2.33 -15.42 10.55
C LEU A 34 -2.18 -13.96 10.12
N ILE A 35 -0.95 -13.46 9.99
CA ILE A 35 -0.68 -12.11 9.47
C ILE A 35 -1.16 -12.02 8.01
N ALA A 36 -0.68 -12.93 7.16
CA ALA A 36 -1.02 -12.99 5.75
C ALA A 36 -2.54 -13.13 5.54
N SER A 37 -3.20 -14.05 6.26
CA SER A 37 -4.65 -14.26 6.18
C SER A 37 -5.44 -13.00 6.54
N SER A 38 -5.05 -12.31 7.61
CA SER A 38 -5.71 -11.06 8.04
C SER A 38 -5.57 -9.95 7.02
N ILE A 39 -4.38 -9.79 6.41
CA ILE A 39 -4.12 -8.77 5.39
C ILE A 39 -4.89 -9.12 4.12
N MET A 40 -4.71 -10.33 3.60
CA MET A 40 -5.23 -10.74 2.30
C MET A 40 -6.74 -10.90 2.28
N SER A 41 -7.37 -11.35 3.37
CA SER A 41 -8.84 -11.41 3.46
C SER A 41 -9.51 -10.05 3.20
N LYS A 42 -8.91 -8.97 3.69
CA LYS A 42 -9.42 -7.61 3.47
C LYS A 42 -9.22 -7.14 2.02
N LYS A 43 -8.07 -7.47 1.43
CA LYS A 43 -7.75 -7.11 0.04
C LYS A 43 -8.65 -7.86 -0.95
N LEU A 44 -8.82 -9.16 -0.74
CA LEU A 44 -9.69 -9.99 -1.57
C LEU A 44 -11.17 -9.59 -1.43
N ALA A 45 -11.62 -9.32 -0.20
CA ALA A 45 -12.98 -8.87 0.05
C ALA A 45 -13.29 -7.50 -0.55
N ALA A 46 -12.28 -6.63 -0.72
CA ALA A 46 -12.43 -5.35 -1.43
C ALA A 46 -12.71 -5.51 -2.93
N GLY A 47 -12.46 -6.72 -3.50
CA GLY A 47 -12.76 -7.03 -4.89
C GLY A 47 -11.77 -6.41 -5.88
N SER A 48 -10.54 -6.16 -5.46
CA SER A 48 -9.48 -5.62 -6.34
C SER A 48 -9.10 -6.63 -7.41
N ASP A 49 -8.86 -6.18 -8.64
CA ASP A 49 -8.41 -7.02 -9.76
C ASP A 49 -6.93 -7.38 -9.66
N ALA A 50 -6.15 -6.51 -9.04
CA ALA A 50 -4.73 -6.71 -8.73
C ALA A 50 -4.40 -6.11 -7.35
N ILE A 51 -3.33 -6.60 -6.73
CA ILE A 51 -2.93 -6.22 -5.38
C ILE A 51 -1.45 -5.85 -5.38
N VAL A 52 -1.13 -4.67 -4.84
CA VAL A 52 0.24 -4.28 -4.49
C VAL A 52 0.35 -4.28 -2.98
N LEU A 53 1.36 -4.94 -2.47
CA LEU A 53 1.69 -5.02 -1.06
C LEU A 53 3.01 -4.30 -0.81
N ASP A 54 3.03 -3.45 0.19
CA ASP A 54 4.24 -2.84 0.73
C ASP A 54 4.56 -3.56 2.05
N VAL A 55 5.60 -4.39 2.04
CA VAL A 55 6.05 -5.20 3.19
C VAL A 55 7.24 -4.50 3.81
N LYS A 56 7.03 -3.95 4.99
CA LYS A 56 8.04 -3.21 5.72
C LYS A 56 9.01 -4.14 6.44
N VAL A 57 10.32 -3.80 6.40
CA VAL A 57 11.39 -4.46 7.14
C VAL A 57 12.21 -3.44 7.90
N GLY A 58 12.64 -3.78 9.12
CA GLY A 58 13.47 -2.93 9.98
C GLY A 58 12.87 -2.70 11.36
N ASP A 59 13.55 -1.94 12.20
CA ASP A 59 13.21 -1.73 13.62
C ASP A 59 11.81 -1.13 13.87
N GLY A 60 11.27 -0.44 12.90
CA GLY A 60 9.91 0.13 12.95
C GLY A 60 8.82 -0.79 12.39
N ALA A 61 9.17 -1.96 11.89
CA ALA A 61 8.26 -2.90 11.23
C ALA A 61 7.98 -4.14 12.08
N PHE A 62 6.98 -4.96 11.66
CA PHE A 62 6.76 -6.29 12.23
C PHE A 62 7.87 -7.28 11.86
N MET A 63 8.48 -7.09 10.70
CA MET A 63 9.57 -7.92 10.19
C MET A 63 10.89 -7.20 10.47
N GLU A 64 11.67 -7.74 11.40
CA GLU A 64 12.97 -7.16 11.79
C GLU A 64 14.07 -7.49 10.79
N ASN A 65 13.90 -8.56 10.01
CA ASN A 65 14.89 -9.01 9.03
C ASN A 65 14.24 -9.29 7.66
N GLU A 66 15.05 -9.24 6.64
CA GLU A 66 14.66 -9.39 5.24
C GLU A 66 14.09 -10.78 4.94
N GLN A 67 14.63 -11.83 5.56
CA GLN A 67 14.20 -13.21 5.33
C GLN A 67 12.75 -13.46 5.81
N ASP A 68 12.37 -12.87 6.94
CA ASP A 68 11.01 -12.93 7.47
C ASP A 68 10.05 -12.10 6.60
N ALA A 69 10.52 -10.94 6.14
CA ALA A 69 9.74 -10.10 5.21
C ALA A 69 9.51 -10.82 3.88
N GLU A 70 10.52 -11.50 3.31
CA GLU A 70 10.36 -12.32 2.11
C GLU A 70 9.39 -13.48 2.32
N THR A 71 9.49 -14.17 3.47
CA THR A 71 8.59 -15.27 3.81
C THR A 71 7.13 -14.80 3.86
N LEU A 72 6.88 -13.68 4.52
CA LEU A 72 5.56 -13.08 4.59
C LEU A 72 5.07 -12.60 3.23
N ALA A 73 5.94 -11.94 2.46
CA ALA A 73 5.64 -11.44 1.11
C ALA A 73 5.22 -12.58 0.17
N ASN A 74 6.02 -13.65 0.12
CA ASN A 74 5.72 -14.82 -0.71
C ASN A 74 4.40 -15.46 -0.32
N LEU A 75 4.14 -15.67 0.98
CA LEU A 75 2.88 -16.22 1.45
C LEU A 75 1.66 -15.38 1.06
N MET A 76 1.78 -14.05 1.10
CA MET A 76 0.70 -13.16 0.69
C MET A 76 0.50 -13.15 -0.84
N VAL A 77 1.59 -13.25 -1.62
CA VAL A 77 1.52 -13.36 -3.08
C VAL A 77 0.84 -14.66 -3.46
N ASP A 78 1.23 -15.79 -2.87
CA ASP A 78 0.62 -17.11 -3.13
C ASP A 78 -0.90 -17.08 -2.84
N ILE A 79 -1.33 -16.52 -1.70
CA ILE A 79 -2.75 -16.36 -1.36
C ILE A 79 -3.49 -15.53 -2.42
N GLY A 80 -2.86 -14.46 -2.91
CA GLY A 80 -3.47 -13.60 -3.93
C GLY A 80 -3.60 -14.31 -5.27
N ASP A 81 -2.56 -14.99 -5.70
CA ASP A 81 -2.51 -15.72 -6.97
C ASP A 81 -3.48 -16.92 -6.96
N ASP A 82 -3.54 -17.68 -5.86
CA ASP A 82 -4.52 -18.76 -5.65
C ASP A 82 -5.98 -18.25 -5.70
N ALA A 83 -6.20 -17.03 -5.27
CA ALA A 83 -7.50 -16.36 -5.40
C ALA A 83 -7.74 -15.73 -6.78
N GLY A 84 -6.86 -15.95 -7.75
CA GLY A 84 -6.94 -15.43 -9.12
C GLY A 84 -6.70 -13.90 -9.20
N ARG A 85 -5.92 -13.35 -8.30
CA ARG A 85 -5.55 -11.92 -8.27
C ARG A 85 -4.05 -11.76 -8.54
N ARG A 86 -3.71 -10.96 -9.53
CA ARG A 86 -2.31 -10.60 -9.79
C ARG A 86 -1.77 -9.85 -8.57
N THR A 87 -0.81 -10.45 -7.87
CA THR A 87 -0.30 -9.89 -6.63
C THR A 87 1.21 -9.66 -6.73
N VAL A 88 1.65 -8.49 -6.31
CA VAL A 88 3.07 -8.11 -6.23
C VAL A 88 3.34 -7.56 -4.84
N ALA A 89 4.41 -8.03 -4.21
CA ALA A 89 4.91 -7.50 -2.96
C ALA A 89 6.24 -6.75 -3.20
N ALA A 90 6.34 -5.55 -2.66
CA ALA A 90 7.57 -4.79 -2.56
C ALA A 90 8.04 -4.85 -1.11
N ILE A 91 9.29 -5.26 -0.87
CA ILE A 91 9.93 -5.20 0.45
C ILE A 91 10.62 -3.83 0.55
N THR A 92 10.31 -3.08 1.60
CA THR A 92 10.80 -1.72 1.76
C THR A 92 11.31 -1.47 3.17
N GLU A 93 12.36 -0.65 3.26
CA GLU A 93 13.05 -0.30 4.51
C GLU A 93 12.14 0.50 5.45
N MET A 94 12.16 0.16 6.73
CA MET A 94 11.51 0.89 7.82
C MET A 94 12.37 0.90 9.10
N GLY A 95 13.70 0.96 8.97
CA GLY A 95 14.62 1.19 10.09
C GLY A 95 14.57 2.61 10.64
N GLN A 96 13.96 3.53 9.89
CA GLN A 96 13.66 4.89 10.31
C GLN A 96 12.27 5.31 9.81
N PRO A 97 11.64 6.36 10.41
CA PRO A 97 10.41 6.91 9.88
C PRO A 97 10.56 7.36 8.43
N LEU A 98 9.53 7.11 7.62
CA LEU A 98 9.46 7.57 6.24
C LEU A 98 9.14 9.08 6.23
N GLY A 99 9.91 9.85 5.47
CA GLY A 99 9.79 11.29 5.45
C GLY A 99 10.34 11.95 6.72
N CYS A 100 10.00 13.21 6.94
CA CYS A 100 10.49 14.03 8.03
C CYS A 100 9.40 14.44 9.03
N ALA A 101 8.12 14.31 8.65
CA ALA A 101 6.99 14.73 9.45
C ALA A 101 6.42 13.59 10.30
N VAL A 102 6.17 13.85 11.58
CA VAL A 102 5.53 12.91 12.50
C VAL A 102 4.32 13.59 13.14
N GLY A 103 3.14 13.02 12.89
CA GLY A 103 1.86 13.51 13.40
C GLY A 103 0.86 13.82 12.31
N ASN A 104 -0.42 13.50 12.53
CA ASN A 104 -1.48 13.44 11.52
C ASN A 104 -1.52 14.64 10.56
N SER A 105 -1.53 15.87 11.08
CA SER A 105 -1.60 17.07 10.22
C SER A 105 -0.29 17.37 9.51
N LEU A 106 0.84 17.09 10.15
CA LEU A 106 2.16 17.31 9.58
C LEU A 106 2.43 16.33 8.45
N GLU A 107 2.07 15.06 8.61
CA GLU A 107 2.18 14.03 7.58
C GLU A 107 1.29 14.34 6.35
N VAL A 108 0.09 14.86 6.58
CA VAL A 108 -0.78 15.30 5.47
C VAL A 108 -0.17 16.48 4.71
N ILE A 109 0.44 17.44 5.43
CA ILE A 109 1.13 18.57 4.79
C ILE A 109 2.32 18.06 3.98
N GLU A 110 3.14 17.17 4.55
CA GLU A 110 4.28 16.56 3.86
C GLU A 110 3.84 15.79 2.61
N ALA A 111 2.77 15.00 2.69
CA ALA A 111 2.21 14.30 1.53
C ALA A 111 1.76 15.29 0.43
N ILE A 112 1.14 16.41 0.80
CA ILE A 112 0.76 17.47 -0.15
C ILE A 112 1.99 18.11 -0.79
N GLU A 113 3.04 18.39 -0.01
CA GLU A 113 4.28 18.96 -0.54
C GLU A 113 5.04 17.95 -1.42
N THR A 114 4.99 16.66 -1.09
CA THR A 114 5.51 15.57 -1.94
C THR A 114 4.81 15.55 -3.29
N LEU A 115 3.48 15.63 -3.30
CA LEU A 115 2.69 15.71 -4.54
C LEU A 115 2.97 17.02 -5.34
N LYS A 116 3.52 18.05 -4.71
CA LYS A 116 3.98 19.27 -5.35
C LYS A 116 5.46 19.21 -5.77
N GLY A 117 6.13 18.08 -5.65
CA GLY A 117 7.54 17.90 -5.96
C GLY A 117 8.49 18.59 -4.97
N LYS A 118 8.06 18.82 -3.74
CA LYS A 118 8.82 19.48 -2.67
C LYS A 118 8.99 18.60 -1.43
N GLY A 119 8.57 17.35 -1.50
CA GLY A 119 8.66 16.40 -0.39
C GLY A 119 10.07 15.83 -0.24
N PRO A 120 10.29 15.09 0.87
CA PRO A 120 11.50 14.30 1.06
C PRO A 120 11.69 13.27 -0.04
N GLU A 121 12.94 12.96 -0.35
CA GLU A 121 13.30 12.06 -1.46
C GLU A 121 12.82 10.62 -1.21
N ASP A 122 12.97 10.13 0.02
CA ASP A 122 12.59 8.77 0.44
C ASP A 122 11.10 8.46 0.23
N ILE A 123 10.22 9.36 0.69
CA ILE A 123 8.76 9.19 0.51
C ILE A 123 8.35 9.37 -0.96
N THR A 124 9.05 10.27 -1.69
CA THR A 124 8.80 10.50 -3.11
C THR A 124 9.15 9.25 -3.91
N GLU A 125 10.36 8.71 -3.72
CA GLU A 125 10.83 7.50 -4.41
C GLU A 125 9.93 6.29 -4.11
N LEU A 126 9.58 6.08 -2.85
CA LEU A 126 8.69 4.98 -2.47
C LEU A 126 7.32 5.11 -3.13
N ALA A 127 6.73 6.31 -3.11
CA ALA A 127 5.44 6.56 -3.73
C ALA A 127 5.47 6.31 -5.25
N GLU A 128 6.52 6.76 -5.94
CA GLU A 128 6.71 6.54 -7.38
C GLU A 128 6.90 5.06 -7.72
N ARG A 129 7.67 4.32 -6.92
CA ARG A 129 7.87 2.88 -7.13
C ARG A 129 6.57 2.09 -6.95
N LEU A 130 5.83 2.33 -5.87
CA LEU A 130 4.55 1.66 -5.64
C LEU A 130 3.51 2.03 -6.71
N ALA A 131 3.43 3.30 -7.09
CA ALA A 131 2.58 3.75 -8.19
C ALA A 131 2.97 3.10 -9.52
N GLY A 132 4.26 2.96 -9.79
CA GLY A 132 4.78 2.27 -10.98
C GLY A 132 4.33 0.82 -11.06
N ILE A 133 4.38 0.08 -9.95
CA ILE A 133 3.85 -1.29 -9.88
C ILE A 133 2.34 -1.31 -10.14
N MET A 134 1.60 -0.34 -9.61
CA MET A 134 0.16 -0.23 -9.85
C MET A 134 -0.14 0.04 -11.33
N VAL A 135 0.61 0.91 -11.99
CA VAL A 135 0.49 1.21 -13.43
C VAL A 135 0.78 -0.04 -14.28
N TYR A 136 1.83 -0.80 -13.93
CA TYR A 136 2.16 -2.08 -14.57
C TYR A 136 1.04 -3.11 -14.39
N LEU A 137 0.57 -3.34 -13.17
CA LEU A 137 -0.52 -4.28 -12.89
C LEU A 137 -1.84 -3.87 -13.54
N GLY A 138 -2.07 -2.57 -13.69
CA GLY A 138 -3.20 -2.01 -14.44
C GLY A 138 -3.09 -2.14 -15.96
N GLY A 139 -2.00 -2.75 -16.47
CA GLY A 139 -1.78 -3.02 -17.89
C GLY A 139 -1.48 -1.75 -18.71
N LYS A 140 -1.03 -0.67 -18.05
CA LYS A 140 -0.66 0.60 -18.72
C LYS A 140 0.82 0.71 -19.01
N ALA A 141 1.65 -0.12 -18.42
CA ALA A 141 3.08 -0.23 -18.67
C ALA A 141 3.44 -1.70 -18.93
N ALA A 142 4.51 -1.92 -19.73
CA ALA A 142 4.98 -3.26 -20.05
C ALA A 142 5.81 -3.87 -18.92
N THR A 143 6.46 -3.03 -18.12
CA THR A 143 7.30 -3.44 -16.97
C THR A 143 7.07 -2.51 -15.78
N PRO A 144 7.42 -2.93 -14.55
CA PRO A 144 7.38 -2.05 -13.37
C PRO A 144 8.23 -0.78 -13.53
N GLU A 145 9.39 -0.88 -14.18
CA GLU A 145 10.29 0.25 -14.41
C GLU A 145 9.67 1.28 -15.37
N ALA A 146 9.02 0.81 -16.45
CA ALA A 146 8.26 1.69 -17.34
C ALA A 146 7.08 2.33 -16.60
N GLY A 147 6.43 1.58 -15.70
CA GLY A 147 5.39 2.10 -14.82
C GLY A 147 5.90 3.17 -13.86
N HIS A 148 7.09 2.97 -13.28
CA HIS A 148 7.76 3.95 -12.43
C HIS A 148 8.04 5.26 -13.17
N ALA A 149 8.61 5.18 -14.38
CA ALA A 149 8.85 6.38 -15.19
C ALA A 149 7.55 7.16 -15.50
N MET A 150 6.45 6.43 -15.77
CA MET A 150 5.13 7.04 -15.98
C MET A 150 4.58 7.68 -14.71
N ALA A 151 4.80 7.06 -13.54
CA ALA A 151 4.37 7.60 -12.26
C ALA A 151 5.13 8.88 -11.91
N ALA A 152 6.45 8.88 -12.07
CA ALA A 152 7.30 10.06 -11.88
C ALA A 152 6.89 11.22 -12.82
N GLU A 153 6.67 10.93 -14.11
CA GLU A 153 6.17 11.91 -15.06
C GLU A 153 4.81 12.49 -14.67
N ALA A 154 3.90 11.66 -14.12
CA ALA A 154 2.58 12.09 -13.69
C ALA A 154 2.60 12.96 -12.42
N LEU A 155 3.63 12.84 -11.58
CA LEU A 155 3.82 13.72 -10.42
C LEU A 155 4.31 15.12 -10.81
N LEU A 156 5.10 15.26 -11.89
CA LEU A 156 5.61 16.54 -12.37
C LEU A 156 4.52 17.57 -12.71
N PRO A 157 3.41 17.23 -13.42
CA PRO A 157 2.34 18.18 -13.74
C PRO A 157 1.46 18.56 -12.54
N LEU A 158 1.41 17.77 -11.46
CA LEU A 158 0.69 18.14 -10.23
C LEU A 158 1.31 19.38 -9.57
N CYS A 159 2.56 19.71 -9.94
CA CYS A 159 3.25 20.92 -9.54
C CYS A 159 2.84 22.15 -10.37
N SER A 160 2.07 22.00 -11.45
CA SER A 160 1.69 23.07 -12.38
C SER A 160 0.24 23.56 -12.14
N PRO A 161 -0.07 24.88 -12.24
CA PRO A 161 -1.37 25.47 -11.97
C PRO A 161 -2.59 24.89 -12.72
N PRO A 162 -2.47 24.27 -13.92
CA PRO A 162 -3.64 23.83 -14.69
C PRO A 162 -4.40 22.64 -14.09
N VAL A 163 -3.79 21.83 -13.20
CA VAL A 163 -4.45 20.63 -12.64
C VAL A 163 -5.59 21.00 -11.66
N ARG A 164 -5.65 22.22 -11.18
CA ARG A 164 -6.79 22.71 -10.38
C ARG A 164 -8.15 22.64 -11.10
N GLN A 165 -8.15 22.59 -12.43
CA GLN A 165 -9.39 22.57 -13.23
C GLN A 165 -10.03 21.18 -13.34
N LEU A 166 -9.28 20.08 -13.17
CA LEU A 166 -9.80 18.72 -13.35
C LEU A 166 -10.58 18.18 -12.14
N TYR A 167 -10.41 18.78 -10.96
CA TYR A 167 -11.15 18.36 -9.75
C TYR A 167 -12.45 19.14 -9.51
N HIS A 168 -12.73 20.21 -10.28
CA HIS A 168 -13.94 21.03 -10.10
C HIS A 168 -15.12 20.62 -11.01
N THR A 169 -14.96 19.64 -11.89
CA THR A 169 -16.02 19.21 -12.82
C THR A 169 -16.72 17.89 -12.45
N ALA A 170 -16.47 17.37 -11.24
CA ALA A 170 -17.15 16.19 -10.69
C ALA A 170 -18.03 16.59 -9.48
N SER A 171 -18.95 17.55 -9.69
CA SER A 171 -20.04 17.86 -8.77
C SER A 171 -21.33 17.32 -9.35
#